data_6ca9c42f5774285380802d01de0d14cf
#
_entry.id   6ca9c42f5774285380802d01de0d14cf
#
_cell.length_a   1.000
_cell.length_b   1.000
_cell.length_c   1.000
_cell.angle_alpha   90.00
_cell.angle_beta   90.00
_cell.angle_gamma   90.00
#
_symmetry.space_group_name_H-M   'P 1'
#
loop_
_entity.id
_entity.type
_entity.pdbx_description
1 polymer ?
#
loop_
_entity_poly.entity_id
_entity_poly.type
_entity_poly.pdbx_seq_one_letter_code
_entity_poly.pdbx_strand_id
1 'polypeptide(L)'
;MSIQQDNIKKLVERRAAAAMGGGQKRIDAQHQKGKLTARERIALLLDEGSFEEFDMFVQHRCTNFGMEKQHFDGDGVVTGQGTIDGRLVYVFAQDFTVSGGSLGEVMAQKICKVMDMATKNGVPCIGLNDSGGARIQEGINSLAGFGEIFERNILSSGVVPQISGIFGPCAGGAVYSPALTDFTIMVKNTSYMFLTGPAVVKSVTGETVTSEELGGASVHATKSGVAHFAAENDEDGIRIIKELLSYIPQNNMEEAPIVPTEDPVSRTDDALNEIIPDNPNKAYDMYYVIKSIVDDGKFFEVHQSYAKNIIVGFAHMNGRSVGIVANQPKFLAGVLDINASRKAGRFVRFCDAFNIPIVTLVDVPGFLCGTQQEYGAIIANGAKLLYAYGEATVPKVTVTLRKSYGGAHIVMSCKQIRGDINYAWPSANIAVMGADGAVQILHGKELKAIEDPEERAKLAEEKKNEYNDLFCNPYQAAKMGYIDDIIEPRNTRFRVIRALEQLAGKKQTLPAKKHDNLPL
;
A
#
# COMPACT_ATOMS: atom_id res chain seq x y z
N MET A 1 36.70 22.60 39.02
CA MET A 1 36.36 22.45 37.58
C MET A 1 36.21 23.83 36.98
N SER A 2 36.41 23.99 35.67
CA SER A 2 36.10 25.26 35.02
C SER A 2 34.57 25.42 34.90
N ILE A 3 34.06 26.65 34.79
CA ILE A 3 32.62 26.93 34.57
C ILE A 3 32.11 26.13 33.36
N GLN A 4 32.93 26.01 32.30
CA GLN A 4 32.55 25.25 31.10
C GLN A 4 32.40 23.76 31.40
N GLN A 5 33.26 23.16 32.20
CA GLN A 5 33.16 21.75 32.60
C GLN A 5 31.91 21.47 33.41
N ASP A 6 31.55 22.40 34.33
CA ASP A 6 30.30 22.31 35.11
C ASP A 6 29.04 22.43 34.21
N ASN A 7 29.08 23.32 33.21
CA ASN A 7 28.00 23.46 32.24
C ASN A 7 27.86 22.20 31.34
N ILE A 8 28.96 21.62 30.92
CA ILE A 8 28.95 20.34 30.13
C ILE A 8 28.35 19.22 31.00
N LYS A 9 28.76 19.11 32.26
CA LYS A 9 28.22 18.10 33.17
C LYS A 9 26.69 18.26 33.34
N LYS A 10 26.21 19.47 33.56
CA LYS A 10 24.76 19.78 33.64
C LYS A 10 24.02 19.41 32.34
N LEU A 11 24.62 19.65 31.16
CA LEU A 11 24.03 19.27 29.88
C LEU A 11 23.88 17.75 29.75
N VAL A 12 24.94 17.00 30.11
CA VAL A 12 24.92 15.53 30.06
C VAL A 12 23.85 14.97 31.00
N GLU A 13 23.79 15.45 32.23
CA GLU A 13 22.77 15.05 33.22
C GLU A 13 21.36 15.36 32.74
N ARG A 14 21.14 16.55 32.18
CA ARG A 14 19.83 16.94 31.64
C ARG A 14 19.41 16.15 30.43
N ARG A 15 20.33 15.83 29.50
CA ARG A 15 20.08 14.95 28.36
C ARG A 15 19.69 13.52 28.82
N ALA A 16 20.41 13.00 29.81
CA ALA A 16 20.09 11.69 30.37
C ALA A 16 18.68 11.67 31.02
N ALA A 17 18.32 12.73 31.75
CA ALA A 17 17.00 12.86 32.36
C ALA A 17 15.89 12.98 31.29
N ALA A 18 16.09 13.79 30.24
CA ALA A 18 15.15 13.95 29.13
C ALA A 18 14.93 12.64 28.37
N ALA A 19 15.99 11.82 28.20
CA ALA A 19 15.92 10.52 27.55
C ALA A 19 15.05 9.50 28.30
N MET A 20 14.82 9.69 29.59
CA MET A 20 13.95 8.83 30.42
C MET A 20 12.45 9.05 30.18
N GLY A 21 12.07 10.09 29.45
CA GLY A 21 10.66 10.38 29.16
C GLY A 21 9.79 10.42 30.43
N GLY A 22 8.81 9.52 30.53
CA GLY A 22 7.94 9.39 31.71
C GLY A 22 8.56 8.66 32.91
N GLY A 23 9.84 8.27 32.84
CA GLY A 23 10.61 7.62 33.90
C GLY A 23 10.57 6.08 33.86
N GLN A 24 11.53 5.46 34.58
CA GLN A 24 11.79 4.02 34.52
C GLN A 24 10.54 3.15 34.73
N LYS A 25 9.72 3.47 35.71
CA LYS A 25 8.49 2.71 36.01
C LYS A 25 7.55 2.59 34.80
N ARG A 26 7.44 3.68 34.00
CA ARG A 26 6.58 3.70 32.79
C ARG A 26 7.25 2.99 31.62
N ILE A 27 8.57 3.05 31.52
CA ILE A 27 9.37 2.28 30.56
C ILE A 27 9.17 0.78 30.83
N ASP A 28 9.34 0.34 32.08
CA ASP A 28 9.13 -1.06 32.48
C ASP A 28 7.71 -1.55 32.14
N ALA A 29 6.71 -0.67 32.33
CA ALA A 29 5.31 -0.99 31.98
C ALA A 29 5.07 -1.12 30.46
N GLN A 30 5.86 -0.44 29.60
CA GLN A 30 5.84 -0.66 28.15
C GLN A 30 6.44 -2.02 27.82
N HIS A 31 7.64 -2.33 28.34
CA HIS A 31 8.31 -3.59 28.12
C HIS A 31 7.48 -4.80 28.58
N GLN A 32 6.78 -4.70 29.74
CA GLN A 32 5.87 -5.75 30.21
C GLN A 32 4.71 -6.03 29.24
N LYS A 33 4.34 -5.09 28.39
CA LYS A 33 3.33 -5.25 27.34
C LYS A 33 3.93 -5.75 26.01
N GLY A 34 5.23 -6.07 25.97
CA GLY A 34 5.93 -6.44 24.75
C GLY A 34 6.15 -5.28 23.77
N LYS A 35 6.16 -4.05 24.25
CA LYS A 35 6.35 -2.83 23.43
C LYS A 35 7.70 -2.19 23.73
N LEU A 36 8.33 -1.65 22.70
CA LEU A 36 9.52 -0.83 22.83
C LEU A 36 9.13 0.63 23.18
N THR A 37 10.10 1.39 23.69
CA THR A 37 9.98 2.85 23.86
C THR A 37 10.19 3.57 22.52
N ALA A 38 9.79 4.85 22.45
CA ALA A 38 10.00 5.68 21.27
C ALA A 38 11.49 5.73 20.84
N ARG A 39 12.40 5.84 21.81
CA ARG A 39 13.84 5.90 21.55
C ARG A 39 14.43 4.57 21.07
N GLU A 40 13.99 3.45 21.63
CA GLU A 40 14.39 2.11 21.18
C GLU A 40 13.92 1.85 19.75
N ARG A 41 12.69 2.25 19.39
CA ARG A 41 12.18 2.16 18.02
C ARG A 41 13.01 2.99 17.03
N ILE A 42 13.39 4.22 17.40
CA ILE A 42 14.27 5.07 16.58
C ILE A 42 15.65 4.42 16.41
N ALA A 43 16.22 3.90 17.49
CA ALA A 43 17.54 3.24 17.46
C ALA A 43 17.55 1.99 16.56
N LEU A 44 16.44 1.24 16.50
CA LEU A 44 16.29 0.11 15.58
C LEU A 44 16.04 0.54 14.13
N LEU A 45 15.35 1.66 13.94
CA LEU A 45 14.97 2.15 12.61
C LEU A 45 16.16 2.73 11.86
N LEU A 46 16.97 3.55 12.53
CA LEU A 46 18.03 4.33 11.91
C LEU A 46 19.37 3.61 11.96
N ASP A 47 20.25 3.96 11.04
CA ASP A 47 21.66 3.51 11.04
C ASP A 47 22.35 3.98 12.32
N GLU A 48 23.22 3.14 12.86
CA GLU A 48 23.94 3.42 14.11
C GLU A 48 24.69 4.75 14.03
N GLY A 49 24.48 5.61 15.05
CA GLY A 49 25.13 6.92 15.16
C GLY A 49 24.62 8.00 14.21
N SER A 50 23.60 7.72 13.38
CA SER A 50 23.08 8.70 12.42
C SER A 50 22.01 9.62 12.98
N PHE A 51 21.44 9.32 14.16
CA PHE A 51 20.31 10.07 14.70
C PHE A 51 20.72 11.43 15.26
N GLU A 52 20.10 12.48 14.72
CA GLU A 52 20.21 13.87 15.24
C GLU A 52 18.83 14.30 15.76
N GLU A 53 18.71 14.41 17.08
CA GLU A 53 17.47 14.78 17.75
C GLU A 53 17.23 16.28 17.72
N PHE A 54 15.98 16.69 17.42
CA PHE A 54 15.54 18.08 17.47
C PHE A 54 14.62 18.33 18.67
N ASP A 55 14.74 19.53 19.26
CA ASP A 55 13.83 20.05 20.28
C ASP A 55 13.68 19.13 21.52
N MET A 56 14.79 18.48 21.93
CA MET A 56 14.83 17.58 23.08
C MET A 56 14.32 18.22 24.38
N PHE A 57 14.58 19.52 24.57
CA PHE A 57 14.28 20.25 25.82
C PHE A 57 13.00 21.11 25.77
N VAL A 58 12.25 21.02 24.68
CA VAL A 58 10.99 21.75 24.56
C VAL A 58 9.94 21.10 25.47
N GLN A 59 9.14 21.93 26.16
CA GLN A 59 8.11 21.49 27.09
C GLN A 59 6.75 22.07 26.70
N HIS A 60 5.64 21.43 27.14
CA HIS A 60 4.30 21.98 26.96
C HIS A 60 4.13 23.33 27.67
N ARG A 61 3.13 24.10 27.24
CA ARG A 61 2.80 25.42 27.79
C ARG A 61 1.46 25.44 28.53
N CYS A 62 0.86 24.26 28.73
CA CYS A 62 -0.44 24.13 29.39
C CYS A 62 -0.34 24.47 30.89
N THR A 63 -1.23 25.33 31.35
CA THR A 63 -1.34 25.75 32.77
C THR A 63 -2.63 25.27 33.43
N ASN A 64 -3.46 24.48 32.73
CA ASN A 64 -4.75 24.01 33.22
C ASN A 64 -4.63 22.62 33.86
N PHE A 65 -5.55 22.31 34.78
CA PHE A 65 -5.73 20.96 35.35
C PHE A 65 -4.47 20.36 35.96
N GLY A 66 -3.61 21.17 36.57
CA GLY A 66 -2.38 20.74 37.24
C GLY A 66 -1.20 20.47 36.28
N MET A 67 -1.34 20.78 35.02
CA MET A 67 -0.26 20.61 34.02
C MET A 67 0.93 21.55 34.31
N GLU A 68 0.69 22.71 34.92
CA GLU A 68 1.73 23.66 35.31
C GLU A 68 2.78 23.08 36.29
N LYS A 69 2.46 21.95 36.92
CA LYS A 69 3.35 21.22 37.84
C LYS A 69 4.06 20.04 37.16
N GLN A 70 3.75 19.75 35.92
CA GLN A 70 4.30 18.64 35.17
C GLN A 70 5.23 19.18 34.08
N HIS A 71 6.50 18.82 34.13
CA HIS A 71 7.50 19.29 33.18
C HIS A 71 8.17 18.05 32.55
N PHE A 72 7.85 17.78 31.28
CA PHE A 72 8.48 16.72 30.52
C PHE A 72 9.25 17.35 29.37
N ASP A 73 10.58 17.17 29.37
CA ASP A 73 11.41 17.54 28.22
C ASP A 73 11.00 16.71 27.00
N GLY A 74 10.87 17.36 25.85
CA GLY A 74 10.45 16.74 24.59
C GLY A 74 8.93 16.62 24.39
N ASP A 75 8.11 16.92 25.40
CA ASP A 75 6.63 16.93 25.38
C ASP A 75 5.99 15.65 24.77
N GLY A 76 6.56 14.48 25.06
CA GLY A 76 5.99 13.19 24.66
C GLY A 76 6.18 12.80 23.21
N VAL A 77 7.11 13.43 22.48
CA VAL A 77 7.55 13.00 21.15
C VAL A 77 9.04 13.21 20.96
N VAL A 78 9.70 12.19 20.42
CA VAL A 78 11.10 12.26 19.97
C VAL A 78 11.10 12.55 18.48
N THR A 79 11.78 13.62 18.07
CA THR A 79 11.79 14.10 16.68
C THR A 79 13.22 14.33 16.20
N GLY A 80 13.51 14.05 14.95
CA GLY A 80 14.84 14.26 14.39
C GLY A 80 14.99 13.73 12.97
N GLN A 81 16.24 13.57 12.58
CA GLN A 81 16.65 12.96 11.32
C GLN A 81 17.69 11.88 11.55
N GLY A 82 17.86 11.02 10.57
CA GLY A 82 18.92 10.02 10.52
C GLY A 82 18.93 9.34 9.17
N THR A 83 19.71 8.26 9.04
CA THR A 83 19.73 7.51 7.78
C THR A 83 19.19 6.09 7.96
N ILE A 84 18.67 5.53 6.86
CA ILE A 84 18.33 4.11 6.72
C ILE A 84 19.05 3.63 5.47
N ASP A 85 19.98 2.68 5.63
CA ASP A 85 20.84 2.21 4.55
C ASP A 85 21.55 3.38 3.84
N GLY A 86 22.05 4.36 4.61
CA GLY A 86 22.71 5.57 4.13
C GLY A 86 21.79 6.65 3.55
N ARG A 87 20.47 6.43 3.45
CA ARG A 87 19.50 7.37 2.89
C ARG A 87 18.85 8.21 3.99
N LEU A 88 18.89 9.53 3.84
CA LEU A 88 18.30 10.47 4.80
C LEU A 88 16.80 10.28 4.94
N VAL A 89 16.30 10.28 6.18
CA VAL A 89 14.88 10.29 6.54
C VAL A 89 14.64 11.22 7.71
N TYR A 90 13.43 11.76 7.81
CA TYR A 90 12.96 12.44 9.00
C TYR A 90 12.01 11.53 9.76
N VAL A 91 12.09 11.57 11.10
CA VAL A 91 11.33 10.67 11.97
C VAL A 91 10.72 11.44 13.14
N PHE A 92 9.51 11.09 13.52
CA PHE A 92 8.93 11.40 14.83
C PHE A 92 8.41 10.12 15.48
N ALA A 93 8.63 9.97 16.78
CA ALA A 93 8.17 8.82 17.55
C ALA A 93 7.44 9.31 18.81
N GLN A 94 6.16 8.98 18.92
CA GLN A 94 5.36 9.34 20.08
C GLN A 94 5.75 8.48 21.28
N ASP A 95 6.01 9.12 22.41
CA ASP A 95 6.40 8.47 23.66
C ASP A 95 5.19 8.27 24.57
N PHE A 96 4.65 7.06 24.56
CA PHE A 96 3.50 6.71 25.39
C PHE A 96 3.78 6.84 26.91
N THR A 97 5.04 6.83 27.31
CA THR A 97 5.43 7.00 28.73
C THR A 97 5.13 8.41 29.26
N VAL A 98 5.01 9.40 28.35
CA VAL A 98 4.69 10.78 28.67
C VAL A 98 3.23 11.07 28.32
N SER A 99 2.39 11.27 29.31
CA SER A 99 0.95 11.60 29.17
C SER A 99 0.19 10.68 28.20
N GLY A 100 0.58 9.38 28.12
CA GLY A 100 -0.01 8.42 27.19
C GLY A 100 0.18 8.78 25.71
N GLY A 101 1.25 9.50 25.36
CA GLY A 101 1.52 9.94 23.99
C GLY A 101 0.45 10.89 23.42
N SER A 102 -0.36 11.52 24.28
CA SER A 102 -1.45 12.40 23.85
C SER A 102 -0.91 13.69 23.24
N LEU A 103 -1.51 14.08 22.09
CA LEU A 103 -1.08 15.25 21.33
C LEU A 103 -1.48 16.55 22.01
N GLY A 104 -0.51 17.37 22.35
CA GLY A 104 -0.66 18.76 22.75
C GLY A 104 -0.11 19.72 21.68
N GLU A 105 -0.25 21.03 21.93
CA GLU A 105 0.22 22.07 21.01
C GLU A 105 1.69 21.92 20.64
N VAL A 106 2.56 21.80 21.65
CA VAL A 106 4.02 21.76 21.46
C VAL A 106 4.46 20.47 20.79
N MET A 107 3.87 19.33 21.15
CA MET A 107 4.08 18.06 20.46
C MET A 107 3.75 18.17 18.98
N ALA A 108 2.60 18.78 18.63
CA ALA A 108 2.20 19.02 17.26
C ALA A 108 3.22 19.90 16.51
N GLN A 109 3.68 21.00 17.12
CA GLN A 109 4.69 21.89 16.55
C GLN A 109 5.99 21.16 16.22
N LYS A 110 6.45 20.25 17.09
CA LYS A 110 7.64 19.41 16.83
C LYS A 110 7.44 18.47 15.63
N ILE A 111 6.28 17.80 15.58
CA ILE A 111 5.93 16.90 14.45
C ILE A 111 5.85 17.71 13.16
N CYS A 112 5.15 18.84 13.14
CA CYS A 112 5.03 19.72 11.99
C CYS A 112 6.39 20.20 11.47
N LYS A 113 7.30 20.59 12.39
CA LYS A 113 8.67 20.98 12.03
C LYS A 113 9.41 19.88 11.26
N VAL A 114 9.33 18.64 11.73
CA VAL A 114 9.96 17.48 11.08
C VAL A 114 9.35 17.21 9.72
N MET A 115 8.02 17.27 9.59
CA MET A 115 7.32 17.11 8.32
C MET A 115 7.68 18.20 7.31
N ASP A 116 7.74 19.46 7.75
CA ASP A 116 8.17 20.59 6.91
C ASP A 116 9.62 20.42 6.43
N MET A 117 10.52 19.94 7.31
CA MET A 117 11.91 19.68 6.94
C MET A 117 12.03 18.50 5.96
N ALA A 118 11.28 17.43 6.15
CA ALA A 118 11.24 16.30 5.22
C ALA A 118 10.82 16.75 3.81
N THR A 119 9.73 17.52 3.72
CA THR A 119 9.22 18.03 2.45
C THR A 119 10.20 18.99 1.77
N LYS A 120 10.81 19.92 2.53
CA LYS A 120 11.79 20.89 2.01
C LYS A 120 13.07 20.21 1.51
N ASN A 121 13.47 19.12 2.13
CA ASN A 121 14.67 18.37 1.75
C ASN A 121 14.37 17.27 0.71
N GLY A 122 13.09 17.00 0.40
CA GLY A 122 12.70 15.99 -0.56
C GLY A 122 13.06 14.57 -0.10
N VAL A 123 12.75 14.22 1.15
CA VAL A 123 13.08 12.92 1.74
C VAL A 123 11.90 12.33 2.54
N PRO A 124 11.85 11.00 2.74
CA PRO A 124 10.74 10.36 3.45
C PRO A 124 10.53 10.89 4.86
N CYS A 125 9.27 10.95 5.29
CA CYS A 125 8.87 11.22 6.66
C CYS A 125 8.23 9.96 7.28
N ILE A 126 8.75 9.52 8.43
CA ILE A 126 8.33 8.30 9.12
C ILE A 126 7.76 8.67 10.49
N GLY A 127 6.48 8.35 10.71
CA GLY A 127 5.82 8.47 12.00
C GLY A 127 5.75 7.13 12.74
N LEU A 128 6.27 7.08 13.97
CA LEU A 128 6.14 5.93 14.86
C LEU A 128 5.10 6.28 15.93
N ASN A 129 3.86 5.85 15.69
CA ASN A 129 2.69 6.31 16.42
C ASN A 129 2.36 5.42 17.62
N ASP A 130 2.15 6.04 18.79
CA ASP A 130 1.75 5.39 20.03
C ASP A 130 1.05 6.44 20.90
N SER A 131 -0.26 6.68 20.70
CA SER A 131 -0.95 7.84 21.24
C SER A 131 -2.38 7.54 21.70
N GLY A 132 -2.73 8.05 22.86
CA GLY A 132 -4.11 8.04 23.35
C GLY A 132 -5.04 9.07 22.67
N GLY A 133 -4.55 9.85 21.70
CA GLY A 133 -5.35 10.87 21.01
C GLY A 133 -5.05 12.29 21.48
N ALA A 134 -6.06 13.16 21.54
CA ALA A 134 -5.92 14.55 21.94
C ALA A 134 -5.62 14.70 23.43
N ARG A 135 -4.71 15.58 23.81
CA ARG A 135 -4.47 16.00 25.21
C ARG A 135 -5.60 16.92 25.65
N ILE A 136 -6.58 16.37 26.34
CA ILE A 136 -7.84 17.07 26.67
C ILE A 136 -7.62 18.32 27.56
N GLN A 137 -6.55 18.35 28.33
CA GLN A 137 -6.18 19.51 29.16
C GLN A 137 -5.83 20.77 28.36
N GLU A 138 -5.44 20.59 27.09
CA GLU A 138 -5.09 21.68 26.17
C GLU A 138 -6.27 22.13 25.29
N GLY A 139 -7.39 21.42 25.34
CA GLY A 139 -8.62 21.80 24.64
C GLY A 139 -8.42 21.96 23.12
N ILE A 140 -8.84 23.14 22.62
CA ILE A 140 -8.80 23.44 21.18
C ILE A 140 -7.38 23.47 20.59
N ASN A 141 -6.34 23.78 21.40
CA ASN A 141 -4.96 23.79 20.92
C ASN A 141 -4.49 22.40 20.49
N SER A 142 -4.95 21.35 21.20
CA SER A 142 -4.70 19.96 20.77
C SER A 142 -5.37 19.65 19.42
N LEU A 143 -6.61 20.08 19.21
CA LEU A 143 -7.32 19.88 17.93
C LEU A 143 -6.68 20.68 16.79
N ALA A 144 -6.26 21.92 17.05
CA ALA A 144 -5.52 22.74 16.09
C ALA A 144 -4.22 22.03 15.66
N GLY A 145 -3.49 21.45 16.63
CA GLY A 145 -2.29 20.69 16.33
C GLY A 145 -2.52 19.49 15.41
N PHE A 146 -3.63 18.75 15.57
CA PHE A 146 -4.01 17.72 14.61
C PHE A 146 -4.30 18.30 13.22
N GLY A 147 -5.02 19.41 13.14
CA GLY A 147 -5.31 20.09 11.89
C GLY A 147 -4.05 20.47 11.12
N GLU A 148 -3.05 21.03 11.83
CA GLU A 148 -1.76 21.39 11.23
C GLU A 148 -0.95 20.18 10.73
N ILE A 149 -1.02 19.04 11.42
CA ILE A 149 -0.41 17.78 10.98
C ILE A 149 -1.12 17.27 9.72
N PHE A 150 -2.47 17.26 9.70
CA PHE A 150 -3.25 16.79 8.55
C PHE A 150 -3.00 17.63 7.29
N GLU A 151 -2.92 18.96 7.44
CA GLU A 151 -2.56 19.84 6.32
C GLU A 151 -1.21 19.44 5.70
N ARG A 152 -0.20 19.17 6.54
CA ARG A 152 1.13 18.74 6.06
C ARG A 152 1.10 17.36 5.41
N ASN A 153 0.33 16.41 5.95
CA ASN A 153 0.12 15.12 5.26
C ASN A 153 -0.45 15.32 3.85
N ILE A 154 -1.43 16.21 3.71
CA ILE A 154 -2.08 16.50 2.42
C ILE A 154 -1.10 17.18 1.46
N LEU A 155 -0.39 18.20 1.90
CA LEU A 155 0.55 18.95 1.06
C LEU A 155 1.78 18.13 0.65
N SER A 156 2.21 17.17 1.49
CA SER A 156 3.33 16.27 1.20
C SER A 156 2.93 15.04 0.39
N SER A 157 1.63 14.79 0.21
CA SER A 157 1.11 13.62 -0.51
C SER A 157 1.57 13.64 -1.98
N GLY A 158 2.22 12.55 -2.41
CA GLY A 158 2.80 12.46 -3.75
C GLY A 158 4.05 13.32 -3.97
N VAL A 159 4.59 13.96 -2.92
CA VAL A 159 5.84 14.74 -2.96
C VAL A 159 6.99 13.98 -2.31
N VAL A 160 6.80 13.54 -1.08
CA VAL A 160 7.73 12.68 -0.35
C VAL A 160 6.99 11.47 0.22
N PRO A 161 7.60 10.30 0.30
CA PRO A 161 6.99 9.13 0.93
C PRO A 161 6.67 9.39 2.39
N GLN A 162 5.45 9.05 2.81
CA GLN A 162 4.98 9.18 4.18
C GLN A 162 4.61 7.78 4.70
N ILE A 163 5.26 7.35 5.78
CA ILE A 163 5.09 6.01 6.35
C ILE A 163 4.68 6.13 7.81
N SER A 164 3.60 5.44 8.19
CA SER A 164 3.10 5.38 9.56
C SER A 164 3.23 3.98 10.13
N GLY A 165 4.07 3.81 11.14
CA GLY A 165 4.09 2.63 12.00
C GLY A 165 3.19 2.87 13.22
N ILE A 166 2.28 1.95 13.51
CA ILE A 166 1.38 1.99 14.66
C ILE A 166 1.83 0.94 15.67
N PHE A 167 2.45 1.39 16.74
CA PHE A 167 3.11 0.56 17.75
C PHE A 167 2.36 0.50 19.08
N GLY A 168 1.20 1.12 19.14
CA GLY A 168 0.35 1.15 20.31
C GLY A 168 -1.04 1.68 19.98
N PRO A 169 -1.79 2.17 20.96
CA PRO A 169 -3.04 2.86 20.72
C PRO A 169 -2.87 4.02 19.73
N CYS A 170 -3.84 4.18 18.85
CA CYS A 170 -3.97 5.31 17.94
C CYS A 170 -5.47 5.61 17.83
N ALA A 171 -5.97 6.56 18.65
CA ALA A 171 -7.40 6.76 18.85
C ALA A 171 -7.85 8.19 18.54
N GLY A 172 -9.10 8.34 18.14
CA GLY A 172 -9.70 9.64 17.83
C GLY A 172 -9.00 10.35 16.69
N GLY A 173 -8.64 11.63 16.87
CA GLY A 173 -7.93 12.41 15.85
C GLY A 173 -6.62 11.80 15.37
N ALA A 174 -5.95 11.00 16.21
CA ALA A 174 -4.67 10.39 15.88
C ALA A 174 -4.74 9.41 14.69
N VAL A 175 -5.91 8.84 14.34
CA VAL A 175 -6.04 7.87 13.24
C VAL A 175 -6.01 8.51 11.85
N TYR A 176 -6.33 9.80 11.73
CA TYR A 176 -6.45 10.44 10.43
C TYR A 176 -5.10 10.71 9.77
N SER A 177 -4.07 11.12 10.54
CA SER A 177 -2.73 11.28 9.99
C SER A 177 -2.21 9.99 9.34
N PRO A 178 -2.20 8.82 10.02
CA PRO A 178 -1.84 7.55 9.38
C PRO A 178 -2.70 7.20 8.16
N ALA A 179 -3.99 7.49 8.17
CA ALA A 179 -4.88 7.24 7.03
C ALA A 179 -4.59 8.13 5.81
N LEU A 180 -3.97 9.29 6.02
CA LEU A 180 -3.51 10.21 4.97
C LEU A 180 -2.13 9.86 4.43
N THR A 181 -1.33 9.06 5.14
CA THR A 181 0.00 8.63 4.69
C THR A 181 -0.07 7.53 3.62
N ASP A 182 1.05 7.25 2.96
CA ASP A 182 1.11 6.27 1.88
C ASP A 182 0.96 4.83 2.37
N PHE A 183 1.64 4.51 3.47
CA PHE A 183 1.61 3.17 4.07
C PHE A 183 1.39 3.21 5.57
N THR A 184 0.58 2.28 6.05
CA THR A 184 0.30 2.06 7.48
C THR A 184 0.70 0.64 7.84
N ILE A 185 1.62 0.50 8.80
CA ILE A 185 2.09 -0.75 9.38
C ILE A 185 1.52 -0.85 10.80
N MET A 186 0.82 -1.93 11.14
CA MET A 186 0.25 -2.13 12.48
C MET A 186 0.85 -3.36 13.15
N VAL A 187 1.19 -3.23 14.43
CA VAL A 187 1.68 -4.36 15.23
C VAL A 187 0.51 -5.12 15.85
N LYS A 188 0.47 -6.44 15.67
CA LYS A 188 -0.57 -7.32 16.23
C LYS A 188 -0.60 -7.26 17.75
N ASN A 189 -1.78 -7.35 18.33
CA ASN A 189 -2.06 -7.44 19.76
C ASN A 189 -1.65 -6.24 20.62
N THR A 190 -0.85 -5.31 20.11
CA THR A 190 -0.38 -4.12 20.86
C THR A 190 -0.85 -2.82 20.25
N SER A 191 -1.18 -2.80 18.97
CA SER A 191 -1.63 -1.59 18.28
C SER A 191 -3.12 -1.64 17.93
N TYR A 192 -3.77 -0.49 18.03
CA TYR A 192 -5.19 -0.33 17.75
C TYR A 192 -5.45 1.00 17.05
N MET A 193 -6.30 1.00 16.02
CA MET A 193 -6.79 2.21 15.36
C MET A 193 -8.32 2.23 15.39
N PHE A 194 -8.91 3.26 16.00
CA PHE A 194 -10.37 3.45 15.98
C PHE A 194 -10.71 4.92 16.27
N LEU A 195 -11.85 5.40 15.75
CA LEU A 195 -12.34 6.74 16.03
C LEU A 195 -12.73 6.90 17.50
N THR A 196 -13.44 5.90 18.04
CA THR A 196 -13.85 5.85 19.44
C THR A 196 -13.59 4.46 20.00
N GLY A 197 -13.10 4.40 21.24
CA GLY A 197 -12.77 3.14 21.89
C GLY A 197 -14.00 2.32 22.31
N PRO A 198 -13.80 1.04 22.72
CA PRO A 198 -14.87 0.10 23.07
C PRO A 198 -15.88 0.62 24.09
N ALA A 199 -15.46 1.42 25.07
CA ALA A 199 -16.33 2.00 26.08
C ALA A 199 -17.37 2.97 25.49
N VAL A 200 -16.96 3.79 24.54
CA VAL A 200 -17.86 4.73 23.83
C VAL A 200 -18.77 3.96 22.88
N VAL A 201 -18.25 2.99 22.13
CA VAL A 201 -19.06 2.11 21.26
C VAL A 201 -20.18 1.47 22.08
N LYS A 202 -19.86 0.87 23.24
CA LYS A 202 -20.83 0.26 24.12
C LYS A 202 -21.91 1.24 24.60
N SER A 203 -21.52 2.47 24.94
CA SER A 203 -22.47 3.47 25.45
C SER A 203 -23.41 4.02 24.36
N VAL A 204 -22.95 4.08 23.11
CA VAL A 204 -23.71 4.69 21.99
C VAL A 204 -24.50 3.63 21.20
N THR A 205 -23.90 2.49 20.90
CA THR A 205 -24.52 1.46 20.04
C THR A 205 -24.99 0.24 20.80
N GLY A 206 -24.57 0.06 22.07
CA GLY A 206 -24.83 -1.14 22.87
C GLY A 206 -23.92 -2.32 22.56
N GLU A 207 -23.03 -2.22 21.54
CA GLU A 207 -22.11 -3.28 21.15
C GLU A 207 -21.01 -3.48 22.21
N THR A 208 -20.73 -4.72 22.56
CA THR A 208 -19.61 -5.07 23.44
C THR A 208 -18.52 -5.70 22.61
N VAL A 209 -17.40 -5.01 22.45
CA VAL A 209 -16.23 -5.43 21.66
C VAL A 209 -14.95 -5.12 22.42
N THR A 210 -13.91 -5.90 22.15
CA THR A 210 -12.55 -5.62 22.64
C THR A 210 -11.86 -4.61 21.69
N SER A 211 -10.75 -4.01 22.13
CA SER A 211 -9.94 -3.14 21.27
C SER A 211 -9.41 -3.88 20.04
N GLU A 212 -9.01 -5.13 20.17
CA GLU A 212 -8.53 -5.97 19.07
C GLU A 212 -9.65 -6.27 18.05
N GLU A 213 -10.86 -6.61 18.51
CA GLU A 213 -12.01 -6.86 17.64
C GLU A 213 -12.53 -5.60 16.94
N LEU A 214 -12.38 -4.42 17.58
CA LEU A 214 -12.85 -3.15 17.02
C LEU A 214 -11.86 -2.60 15.98
N GLY A 215 -10.57 -2.58 16.31
CA GLY A 215 -9.59 -1.89 15.49
C GLY A 215 -8.16 -2.40 15.65
N GLY A 216 -7.96 -3.69 15.93
CA GLY A 216 -6.65 -4.33 15.96
C GLY A 216 -6.05 -4.49 14.55
N ALA A 217 -4.75 -4.82 14.51
CA ALA A 217 -4.01 -4.99 13.26
C ALA A 217 -4.69 -6.01 12.32
N SER A 218 -5.21 -7.11 12.87
CA SER A 218 -5.89 -8.16 12.10
C SER A 218 -7.16 -7.64 11.41
N VAL A 219 -7.93 -6.78 12.08
CA VAL A 219 -9.15 -6.18 11.51
C VAL A 219 -8.80 -5.25 10.35
N HIS A 220 -7.82 -4.38 10.56
CA HIS A 220 -7.44 -3.41 9.54
C HIS A 220 -6.67 -4.01 8.36
N ALA A 221 -5.95 -5.11 8.59
CA ALA A 221 -5.25 -5.83 7.52
C ALA A 221 -6.14 -6.81 6.72
N THR A 222 -7.35 -7.17 7.21
CA THR A 222 -8.19 -8.17 6.53
C THR A 222 -9.56 -7.65 6.10
N LYS A 223 -10.17 -6.74 6.89
CA LYS A 223 -11.55 -6.26 6.67
C LYS A 223 -11.61 -4.86 6.10
N SER A 224 -10.95 -3.89 6.72
CA SER A 224 -11.04 -2.48 6.30
C SER A 224 -10.00 -2.09 5.23
N GLY A 225 -8.86 -2.78 5.17
CA GLY A 225 -7.75 -2.42 4.29
C GLY A 225 -7.02 -1.13 4.70
N VAL A 226 -7.19 -0.63 5.93
CA VAL A 226 -6.46 0.54 6.44
C VAL A 226 -4.99 0.19 6.70
N ALA A 227 -4.71 -0.98 7.27
CA ALA A 227 -3.35 -1.46 7.46
C ALA A 227 -2.84 -2.14 6.19
N HIS A 228 -1.74 -1.63 5.64
CA HIS A 228 -1.04 -2.21 4.51
C HIS A 228 -0.24 -3.44 4.92
N PHE A 229 0.27 -3.43 6.15
CA PHE A 229 1.06 -4.52 6.74
C PHE A 229 0.63 -4.77 8.19
N ALA A 230 0.66 -6.03 8.60
CA ALA A 230 0.47 -6.45 9.98
C ALA A 230 1.74 -7.14 10.47
N ALA A 231 2.46 -6.48 11.37
CA ALA A 231 3.72 -6.94 11.95
C ALA A 231 3.47 -7.80 13.20
N GLU A 232 4.37 -8.73 13.49
CA GLU A 232 4.25 -9.61 14.66
C GLU A 232 4.63 -8.89 15.97
N ASN A 233 5.59 -7.98 15.92
CA ASN A 233 6.09 -7.19 17.05
C ASN A 233 6.70 -5.87 16.55
N ASP A 234 7.23 -5.05 17.46
CA ASP A 234 7.83 -3.75 17.14
C ASP A 234 9.04 -3.90 16.18
N GLU A 235 9.90 -4.89 16.41
CA GLU A 235 11.07 -5.16 15.59
C GLU A 235 10.68 -5.55 14.15
N ASP A 236 9.66 -6.39 14.00
CA ASP A 236 9.14 -6.77 12.68
C ASP A 236 8.51 -5.56 11.97
N GLY A 237 7.80 -4.69 12.70
CA GLY A 237 7.26 -3.46 12.15
C GLY A 237 8.35 -2.52 11.63
N ILE A 238 9.44 -2.36 12.36
CA ILE A 238 10.62 -1.59 11.94
C ILE A 238 11.28 -2.24 10.72
N ARG A 239 11.47 -3.57 10.70
CA ARG A 239 12.01 -4.31 9.56
C ARG A 239 11.17 -4.07 8.29
N ILE A 240 9.84 -4.13 8.39
CA ILE A 240 8.93 -3.87 7.27
C ILE A 240 9.11 -2.44 6.73
N ILE A 241 9.24 -1.43 7.61
CA ILE A 241 9.48 -0.03 7.20
C ILE A 241 10.79 0.07 6.42
N LYS A 242 11.89 -0.52 6.91
CA LYS A 242 13.20 -0.52 6.23
C LYS A 242 13.12 -1.22 4.87
N GLU A 243 12.51 -2.39 4.82
CA GLU A 243 12.34 -3.15 3.57
C GLU A 243 11.50 -2.38 2.55
N LEU A 244 10.39 -1.76 2.97
CA LEU A 244 9.57 -0.90 2.10
C LEU A 244 10.38 0.23 1.48
N LEU A 245 11.21 0.90 2.27
CA LEU A 245 12.05 2.00 1.80
C LEU A 245 13.07 1.57 0.73
N SER A 246 13.50 0.29 0.72
CA SER A 246 14.43 -0.20 -0.30
C SER A 246 13.84 -0.23 -1.71
N TYR A 247 12.51 -0.22 -1.84
CA TYR A 247 11.80 -0.25 -3.12
C TYR A 247 11.40 1.13 -3.63
N ILE A 248 11.42 2.16 -2.81
CA ILE A 248 10.85 3.47 -3.15
C ILE A 248 11.89 4.58 -3.20
N PRO A 249 11.72 5.64 -4.01
CA PRO A 249 12.66 6.75 -4.11
C PRO A 249 12.60 7.65 -2.87
N GLN A 250 13.50 8.65 -2.82
CA GLN A 250 13.47 9.67 -1.78
C GLN A 250 12.29 10.63 -1.92
N ASN A 251 11.89 10.94 -3.16
CA ASN A 251 10.81 11.88 -3.48
C ASN A 251 10.29 11.63 -4.90
N ASN A 252 9.31 12.41 -5.30
CA ASN A 252 8.66 12.31 -6.61
C ASN A 252 9.52 12.79 -7.81
N MET A 253 10.70 13.36 -7.57
CA MET A 253 11.63 13.83 -8.60
C MET A 253 12.75 12.82 -8.88
N GLU A 254 12.88 11.80 -8.06
CA GLU A 254 13.92 10.77 -8.14
C GLU A 254 13.34 9.42 -8.53
N GLU A 255 14.21 8.52 -8.96
CA GLU A 255 13.88 7.11 -9.17
C GLU A 255 14.26 6.28 -7.95
N ALA A 256 13.62 5.12 -7.77
CA ALA A 256 13.97 4.17 -6.74
C ALA A 256 15.42 3.67 -6.91
N PRO A 257 16.11 3.30 -5.82
CA PRO A 257 17.47 2.76 -5.89
C PRO A 257 17.55 1.52 -6.79
N ILE A 258 18.62 1.42 -7.57
CA ILE A 258 18.93 0.20 -8.32
C ILE A 258 19.68 -0.76 -7.38
N VAL A 259 19.13 -1.96 -7.23
CA VAL A 259 19.73 -3.02 -6.42
C VAL A 259 20.48 -3.98 -7.34
N PRO A 260 21.80 -4.15 -7.20
CA PRO A 260 22.55 -5.10 -8.01
C PRO A 260 21.98 -6.52 -7.88
N THR A 261 21.86 -7.23 -8.99
CA THR A 261 21.40 -8.62 -9.03
C THR A 261 22.31 -9.46 -9.94
N GLU A 262 22.50 -10.71 -9.56
CA GLU A 262 23.17 -11.71 -10.38
C GLU A 262 22.16 -12.60 -11.15
N ASP A 263 20.85 -12.39 -10.95
CA ASP A 263 19.78 -13.13 -11.62
C ASP A 263 19.69 -12.72 -13.11
N PRO A 264 20.06 -13.60 -14.07
CA PRO A 264 20.20 -13.22 -15.46
C PRO A 264 18.89 -12.70 -16.06
N VAL A 265 18.99 -11.63 -16.85
CA VAL A 265 17.85 -11.11 -17.64
C VAL A 265 17.27 -12.18 -18.54
N SER A 266 18.15 -13.03 -19.12
CA SER A 266 17.78 -14.11 -20.04
C SER A 266 17.27 -15.39 -19.37
N ARG A 267 17.15 -15.42 -18.04
CA ARG A 267 16.60 -16.57 -17.32
C ARG A 267 15.19 -16.87 -17.77
N THR A 268 14.92 -18.13 -18.11
CA THR A 268 13.61 -18.66 -18.48
C THR A 268 13.11 -19.63 -17.42
N ASP A 269 11.80 -19.85 -17.40
CA ASP A 269 11.18 -20.86 -16.55
C ASP A 269 10.19 -21.69 -17.39
N ASP A 270 10.60 -22.90 -17.75
CA ASP A 270 9.81 -23.80 -18.61
C ASP A 270 8.49 -24.23 -17.97
N ALA A 271 8.39 -24.23 -16.63
CA ALA A 271 7.15 -24.56 -15.93
C ALA A 271 6.03 -23.54 -16.20
N LEU A 272 6.35 -22.32 -16.61
CA LEU A 272 5.34 -21.34 -17.03
C LEU A 272 4.58 -21.78 -18.29
N ASN A 273 5.18 -22.58 -19.17
CA ASN A 273 4.51 -23.10 -20.35
C ASN A 273 3.37 -24.08 -20.00
N GLU A 274 3.40 -24.66 -18.81
CA GLU A 274 2.46 -25.69 -18.35
C GLU A 274 1.56 -25.21 -17.19
N ILE A 275 1.77 -24.00 -16.66
CA ILE A 275 1.07 -23.54 -15.45
C ILE A 275 -0.43 -23.30 -15.65
N ILE A 276 -0.85 -22.96 -16.87
CA ILE A 276 -2.27 -22.73 -17.18
C ILE A 276 -2.96 -24.07 -17.36
N PRO A 277 -3.95 -24.40 -16.52
CA PRO A 277 -4.68 -25.66 -16.64
C PRO A 277 -5.52 -25.72 -17.92
N ASP A 278 -5.63 -26.90 -18.56
CA ASP A 278 -6.52 -27.13 -19.71
C ASP A 278 -7.99 -26.83 -19.39
N ASN A 279 -8.41 -27.15 -18.17
CA ASN A 279 -9.75 -26.80 -17.71
C ASN A 279 -9.79 -25.30 -17.33
N PRO A 280 -10.55 -24.46 -18.05
CA PRO A 280 -10.62 -23.02 -17.85
C PRO A 280 -11.20 -22.61 -16.48
N ASN A 281 -11.85 -23.54 -15.78
CA ASN A 281 -12.42 -23.30 -14.44
C ASN A 281 -11.46 -23.73 -13.32
N LYS A 282 -10.36 -24.41 -13.63
CA LYS A 282 -9.34 -24.76 -12.64
C LYS A 282 -8.42 -23.57 -12.37
N ALA A 283 -8.24 -23.24 -11.09
CA ALA A 283 -7.34 -22.18 -10.66
C ALA A 283 -5.88 -22.64 -10.67
N TYR A 284 -4.97 -21.70 -10.88
CA TYR A 284 -3.54 -21.82 -10.64
C TYR A 284 -3.09 -20.70 -9.71
N ASP A 285 -1.83 -20.76 -9.26
CA ASP A 285 -1.30 -19.79 -8.31
C ASP A 285 -0.50 -18.69 -9.01
N MET A 286 -1.01 -17.46 -9.00
CA MET A 286 -0.34 -16.32 -9.60
C MET A 286 0.99 -15.97 -8.89
N TYR A 287 1.16 -16.32 -7.60
CA TYR A 287 2.45 -16.11 -6.93
C TYR A 287 3.60 -16.87 -7.59
N TYR A 288 3.32 -18.06 -8.16
CA TYR A 288 4.35 -18.77 -8.91
C TYR A 288 4.82 -17.94 -10.11
N VAL A 289 3.88 -17.40 -10.91
CA VAL A 289 4.22 -16.56 -12.06
C VAL A 289 5.02 -15.33 -11.62
N ILE A 290 4.56 -14.62 -10.58
CA ILE A 290 5.27 -13.45 -10.08
C ILE A 290 6.71 -13.81 -9.69
N LYS A 291 6.90 -14.84 -8.87
CA LYS A 291 8.22 -15.27 -8.40
C LYS A 291 9.13 -15.76 -9.52
N SER A 292 8.57 -16.35 -10.57
CA SER A 292 9.33 -16.80 -11.74
C SER A 292 9.91 -15.65 -12.57
N ILE A 293 9.29 -14.48 -12.56
CA ILE A 293 9.69 -13.36 -13.42
C ILE A 293 10.50 -12.26 -12.72
N VAL A 294 10.41 -12.16 -11.39
CA VAL A 294 11.13 -11.15 -10.62
C VAL A 294 12.53 -11.61 -10.21
N ASP A 295 13.40 -10.69 -9.82
CA ASP A 295 14.77 -10.99 -9.39
C ASP A 295 14.76 -11.84 -8.12
N ASP A 296 15.54 -12.93 -8.14
CA ASP A 296 15.71 -13.88 -7.03
C ASP A 296 14.37 -14.45 -6.48
N GLY A 297 13.27 -14.32 -7.19
CA GLY A 297 11.94 -14.70 -6.74
C GLY A 297 11.42 -13.86 -5.55
N LYS A 298 12.02 -12.71 -5.25
CA LYS A 298 11.68 -11.85 -4.13
C LYS A 298 10.52 -10.94 -4.49
N PHE A 299 9.46 -11.02 -3.69
CA PHE A 299 8.25 -10.21 -3.87
C PHE A 299 7.78 -9.67 -2.52
N PHE A 300 7.72 -8.35 -2.39
CA PHE A 300 7.27 -7.64 -1.20
C PHE A 300 5.81 -7.23 -1.35
N GLU A 301 4.91 -8.08 -0.86
CA GLU A 301 3.48 -7.90 -1.04
C GLU A 301 2.88 -6.86 -0.10
N VAL A 302 2.06 -5.96 -0.64
CA VAL A 302 1.27 -4.96 0.08
C VAL A 302 -0.17 -5.46 0.22
N HIS A 303 -0.80 -5.30 1.40
CA HIS A 303 -2.16 -5.78 1.65
C HIS A 303 -2.34 -7.31 1.43
N GLN A 304 -1.38 -8.12 1.83
CA GLN A 304 -1.39 -9.58 1.62
C GLN A 304 -2.69 -10.26 2.09
N SER A 305 -3.26 -9.79 3.19
CA SER A 305 -4.46 -10.38 3.79
C SER A 305 -5.77 -9.74 3.36
N TYR A 306 -5.72 -8.62 2.62
CA TYR A 306 -6.89 -7.87 2.15
C TYR A 306 -7.11 -8.07 0.66
N ALA A 307 -8.36 -8.27 0.23
CA ALA A 307 -8.75 -8.44 -1.17
C ALA A 307 -7.80 -9.40 -1.92
N LYS A 308 -7.77 -10.67 -1.48
CA LYS A 308 -6.82 -11.70 -1.97
C LYS A 308 -7.02 -12.09 -3.44
N ASN A 309 -8.12 -11.70 -4.05
CA ASN A 309 -8.42 -11.86 -5.48
C ASN A 309 -7.56 -10.95 -6.37
N ILE A 310 -6.86 -9.96 -5.80
CA ILE A 310 -5.83 -9.17 -6.47
C ILE A 310 -4.58 -9.08 -5.60
N ILE A 311 -3.42 -9.22 -6.22
CA ILE A 311 -2.10 -9.12 -5.61
C ILE A 311 -1.49 -7.79 -6.02
N VAL A 312 -0.95 -7.04 -5.06
CA VAL A 312 -0.14 -5.86 -5.34
C VAL A 312 1.11 -5.88 -4.46
N GLY A 313 2.22 -5.40 -4.97
CA GLY A 313 3.47 -5.36 -4.21
C GLY A 313 4.66 -4.91 -5.05
N PHE A 314 5.80 -4.80 -4.40
CA PHE A 314 7.05 -4.38 -5.02
C PHE A 314 7.96 -5.57 -5.30
N ALA A 315 8.74 -5.45 -6.34
CA ALA A 315 9.79 -6.40 -6.70
C ALA A 315 10.94 -5.66 -7.42
N HIS A 316 12.02 -6.38 -7.69
CA HIS A 316 13.05 -5.91 -8.60
C HIS A 316 13.03 -6.72 -9.91
N MET A 317 13.28 -6.04 -11.01
CA MET A 317 13.50 -6.66 -12.33
C MET A 317 14.73 -6.03 -12.96
N ASN A 318 15.79 -6.83 -13.11
CA ASN A 318 17.14 -6.37 -13.48
C ASN A 318 17.62 -5.23 -12.55
N GLY A 319 17.40 -5.41 -11.24
CA GLY A 319 17.77 -4.48 -10.19
C GLY A 319 16.87 -3.23 -10.06
N ARG A 320 15.97 -2.98 -11.00
CA ARG A 320 15.05 -1.83 -10.95
C ARG A 320 13.79 -2.17 -10.18
N SER A 321 13.36 -1.28 -9.31
CA SER A 321 12.11 -1.42 -8.59
C SER A 321 10.91 -1.34 -9.52
N VAL A 322 9.95 -2.24 -9.34
CA VAL A 322 8.70 -2.29 -10.10
C VAL A 322 7.51 -2.55 -9.16
N GLY A 323 6.37 -1.97 -9.47
CA GLY A 323 5.08 -2.34 -8.87
C GLY A 323 4.43 -3.47 -9.66
N ILE A 324 4.07 -4.55 -8.99
CA ILE A 324 3.34 -5.67 -9.57
C ILE A 324 1.85 -5.53 -9.21
N VAL A 325 0.98 -5.66 -10.20
CA VAL A 325 -0.48 -5.79 -10.00
C VAL A 325 -0.95 -7.04 -10.75
N ALA A 326 -1.55 -7.99 -10.05
CA ALA A 326 -1.91 -9.27 -10.65
C ALA A 326 -3.25 -9.81 -10.11
N ASN A 327 -4.07 -10.38 -10.99
CA ASN A 327 -5.26 -11.11 -10.53
C ASN A 327 -4.85 -12.45 -9.94
N GLN A 328 -5.50 -12.87 -8.84
CA GLN A 328 -5.23 -14.19 -8.23
C GLN A 328 -6.42 -15.14 -8.44
N PRO A 329 -6.33 -16.07 -9.41
CA PRO A 329 -7.43 -16.97 -9.74
C PRO A 329 -7.87 -17.92 -8.61
N LYS A 330 -7.01 -18.16 -7.63
CA LYS A 330 -7.34 -18.97 -6.44
C LYS A 330 -8.40 -18.34 -5.54
N PHE A 331 -8.60 -17.02 -5.64
CA PHE A 331 -9.58 -16.31 -4.83
C PHE A 331 -10.59 -15.62 -5.76
N LEU A 332 -11.86 -15.95 -5.59
CA LEU A 332 -12.97 -15.42 -6.42
C LEU A 332 -12.65 -15.45 -7.93
N ALA A 333 -11.94 -16.49 -8.40
CA ALA A 333 -11.50 -16.62 -9.78
C ALA A 333 -10.74 -15.39 -10.36
N GLY A 334 -10.20 -14.53 -9.52
CA GLY A 334 -9.49 -13.30 -9.93
C GLY A 334 -10.42 -12.15 -10.36
N VAL A 335 -11.73 -12.20 -10.08
CA VAL A 335 -12.66 -11.12 -10.41
C VAL A 335 -12.28 -9.82 -9.69
N LEU A 336 -12.67 -8.68 -10.25
CA LEU A 336 -12.57 -7.39 -9.57
C LEU A 336 -13.84 -7.15 -8.75
N ASP A 337 -13.69 -6.96 -7.45
CA ASP A 337 -14.71 -6.47 -6.54
C ASP A 337 -14.37 -5.06 -6.03
N ILE A 338 -15.20 -4.51 -5.15
CA ILE A 338 -14.99 -3.19 -4.54
C ILE A 338 -13.61 -3.12 -3.89
N ASN A 339 -13.24 -4.13 -3.10
CA ASN A 339 -12.01 -4.12 -2.33
C ASN A 339 -10.77 -4.31 -3.21
N ALA A 340 -10.83 -5.18 -4.22
CA ALA A 340 -9.76 -5.33 -5.20
C ALA A 340 -9.52 -4.04 -5.99
N SER A 341 -10.59 -3.36 -6.40
CA SER A 341 -10.51 -2.09 -7.11
C SER A 341 -9.86 -0.99 -6.25
N ARG A 342 -10.22 -0.90 -4.97
CA ARG A 342 -9.62 0.05 -4.03
C ARG A 342 -8.14 -0.25 -3.76
N LYS A 343 -7.80 -1.50 -3.49
CA LYS A 343 -6.43 -1.96 -3.25
C LYS A 343 -5.52 -1.64 -4.43
N ALA A 344 -5.90 -2.08 -5.62
CA ALA A 344 -5.09 -1.87 -6.82
C ALA A 344 -5.03 -0.39 -7.23
N GLY A 345 -6.15 0.34 -7.18
CA GLY A 345 -6.20 1.76 -7.55
C GLY A 345 -5.25 2.61 -6.70
N ARG A 346 -5.25 2.41 -5.38
CA ARG A 346 -4.33 3.12 -4.48
C ARG A 346 -2.87 2.76 -4.75
N PHE A 347 -2.58 1.49 -4.97
CA PHE A 347 -1.22 1.03 -5.25
C PHE A 347 -0.67 1.58 -6.58
N VAL A 348 -1.48 1.57 -7.64
CA VAL A 348 -1.13 2.15 -8.95
C VAL A 348 -0.84 3.65 -8.83
N ARG A 349 -1.66 4.40 -8.09
CA ARG A 349 -1.44 5.83 -7.86
C ARG A 349 -0.15 6.10 -7.10
N PHE A 350 0.17 5.28 -6.09
CA PHE A 350 1.44 5.38 -5.37
C PHE A 350 2.62 5.15 -6.31
N CYS A 351 2.59 4.09 -7.12
CA CYS A 351 3.65 3.80 -8.07
C CYS A 351 3.86 4.96 -9.06
N ASP A 352 2.77 5.54 -9.58
CA ASP A 352 2.85 6.67 -10.50
C ASP A 352 3.40 7.93 -9.83
N ALA A 353 2.96 8.25 -8.60
CA ALA A 353 3.44 9.41 -7.85
C ALA A 353 4.95 9.35 -7.56
N PHE A 354 5.52 8.15 -7.44
CA PHE A 354 6.92 7.94 -7.08
C PHE A 354 7.75 7.24 -8.17
N ASN A 355 7.41 7.43 -9.44
CA ASN A 355 8.19 7.01 -10.62
C ASN A 355 8.49 5.50 -10.67
N ILE A 356 7.64 4.66 -10.07
CA ILE A 356 7.81 3.20 -10.06
C ILE A 356 7.06 2.60 -11.25
N PRO A 357 7.74 1.96 -12.21
CA PRO A 357 7.10 1.27 -13.33
C PRO A 357 6.13 0.19 -12.87
N ILE A 358 5.07 -0.05 -13.62
CA ILE A 358 4.01 -1.01 -13.27
C ILE A 358 4.01 -2.17 -14.24
N VAL A 359 4.07 -3.39 -13.69
CA VAL A 359 3.88 -4.65 -14.42
C VAL A 359 2.54 -5.25 -14.00
N THR A 360 1.65 -5.45 -14.97
CA THR A 360 0.30 -5.98 -14.72
C THR A 360 0.18 -7.37 -15.32
N LEU A 361 -0.20 -8.36 -14.49
CA LEU A 361 -0.44 -9.75 -14.90
C LEU A 361 -1.93 -10.03 -14.86
N VAL A 362 -2.54 -10.28 -16.02
CA VAL A 362 -4.00 -10.31 -16.17
C VAL A 362 -4.52 -11.74 -16.30
N ASP A 363 -5.42 -12.10 -15.40
CA ASP A 363 -6.34 -13.24 -15.53
C ASP A 363 -7.65 -12.87 -14.82
N VAL A 364 -8.53 -12.14 -15.52
CA VAL A 364 -9.73 -11.53 -14.95
C VAL A 364 -10.98 -11.87 -15.74
N PRO A 365 -11.95 -12.60 -15.15
CA PRO A 365 -13.20 -12.95 -15.85
C PRO A 365 -14.23 -11.81 -15.88
N GLY A 366 -14.00 -10.72 -15.15
CA GLY A 366 -14.91 -9.57 -15.09
C GLY A 366 -14.93 -8.90 -13.74
N PHE A 367 -15.89 -8.00 -13.54
CA PHE A 367 -16.25 -7.47 -12.24
C PHE A 367 -17.23 -8.42 -11.53
N LEU A 368 -17.16 -8.48 -10.19
CA LEU A 368 -18.08 -9.26 -9.38
C LEU A 368 -19.49 -8.65 -9.47
N CYS A 369 -20.45 -9.48 -9.87
CA CYS A 369 -21.86 -9.08 -9.96
C CYS A 369 -22.60 -9.32 -8.64
N GLY A 370 -23.77 -8.69 -8.51
CA GLY A 370 -24.72 -8.90 -7.41
C GLY A 370 -25.04 -7.62 -6.64
N THR A 371 -26.18 -7.64 -5.96
CA THR A 371 -26.74 -6.46 -5.27
C THR A 371 -25.80 -5.88 -4.22
N GLN A 372 -25.03 -6.70 -3.50
CA GLN A 372 -24.05 -6.22 -2.52
C GLN A 372 -22.95 -5.38 -3.18
N GLN A 373 -22.50 -5.76 -4.38
CA GLN A 373 -21.51 -5.00 -5.13
C GLN A 373 -22.12 -3.72 -5.70
N GLU A 374 -23.31 -3.81 -6.32
CA GLU A 374 -24.00 -2.63 -6.88
C GLU A 374 -24.33 -1.61 -5.79
N TYR A 375 -24.93 -2.03 -4.68
CA TYR A 375 -25.26 -1.15 -3.55
C TYR A 375 -24.03 -0.64 -2.81
N GLY A 376 -22.93 -1.40 -2.82
CA GLY A 376 -21.63 -1.02 -2.29
C GLY A 376 -20.81 -0.12 -3.22
N ALA A 377 -21.40 0.34 -4.34
CA ALA A 377 -20.78 1.25 -5.31
C ALA A 377 -19.59 0.62 -6.08
N ILE A 378 -19.73 -0.61 -6.60
CA ILE A 378 -18.73 -1.25 -7.45
C ILE A 378 -18.38 -0.38 -8.66
N ILE A 379 -19.36 0.32 -9.26
CA ILE A 379 -19.16 1.20 -10.41
C ILE A 379 -18.17 2.32 -10.06
N ALA A 380 -18.37 3.04 -8.94
CA ALA A 380 -17.50 4.10 -8.50
C ALA A 380 -16.09 3.57 -8.11
N ASN A 381 -16.03 2.44 -7.42
CA ASN A 381 -14.76 1.84 -7.01
C ASN A 381 -13.98 1.24 -8.20
N GLY A 382 -14.66 0.63 -9.16
CA GLY A 382 -14.04 0.20 -10.42
C GLY A 382 -13.52 1.39 -11.23
N ALA A 383 -14.25 2.52 -11.24
CA ALA A 383 -13.82 3.75 -11.88
C ALA A 383 -12.53 4.34 -11.25
N LYS A 384 -12.30 4.15 -9.94
CA LYS A 384 -11.03 4.56 -9.29
C LYS A 384 -9.84 3.83 -9.87
N LEU A 385 -9.95 2.52 -10.08
CA LEU A 385 -8.86 1.72 -10.67
C LEU A 385 -8.63 2.09 -12.14
N LEU A 386 -9.73 2.27 -12.90
CA LEU A 386 -9.65 2.75 -14.28
C LEU A 386 -8.96 4.11 -14.36
N TYR A 387 -9.33 5.03 -13.48
CA TYR A 387 -8.75 6.36 -13.38
C TYR A 387 -7.25 6.29 -13.07
N ALA A 388 -6.86 5.49 -12.08
CA ALA A 388 -5.47 5.32 -11.67
C ALA A 388 -4.58 4.87 -12.84
N TYR A 389 -4.99 3.85 -13.59
CA TYR A 389 -4.24 3.39 -14.76
C TYR A 389 -4.26 4.39 -15.92
N GLY A 390 -5.39 5.02 -16.18
CA GLY A 390 -5.53 6.01 -17.27
C GLY A 390 -4.73 7.28 -17.03
N GLU A 391 -4.56 7.70 -15.77
CA GLU A 391 -3.78 8.87 -15.40
C GLU A 391 -2.28 8.56 -15.31
N ALA A 392 -1.90 7.35 -14.90
CA ALA A 392 -0.50 6.98 -14.67
C ALA A 392 0.40 7.24 -15.88
N THR A 393 1.51 7.92 -15.63
CA THR A 393 2.51 8.35 -16.60
C THR A 393 3.77 7.49 -16.61
N VAL A 394 3.99 6.68 -15.57
CA VAL A 394 5.10 5.72 -15.49
C VAL A 394 5.02 4.65 -16.58
N PRO A 395 6.13 3.96 -16.90
CA PRO A 395 6.10 2.79 -17.77
C PRO A 395 5.09 1.75 -17.29
N LYS A 396 4.25 1.26 -18.22
CA LYS A 396 3.23 0.24 -17.95
C LYS A 396 3.38 -0.92 -18.91
N VAL A 397 3.73 -2.10 -18.37
CA VAL A 397 3.85 -3.34 -19.14
C VAL A 397 2.78 -4.31 -18.65
N THR A 398 1.97 -4.80 -19.57
CA THR A 398 0.87 -5.73 -19.27
C THR A 398 1.09 -7.06 -19.94
N VAL A 399 0.85 -8.15 -19.23
CA VAL A 399 0.86 -9.52 -19.78
C VAL A 399 -0.49 -10.17 -19.47
N THR A 400 -1.24 -10.50 -20.52
CA THR A 400 -2.49 -11.26 -20.37
C THR A 400 -2.19 -12.75 -20.43
N LEU A 401 -2.42 -13.45 -19.32
CA LEU A 401 -2.07 -14.87 -19.19
C LEU A 401 -3.20 -15.78 -19.66
N ARG A 402 -4.45 -15.47 -19.27
CA ARG A 402 -5.61 -16.29 -19.58
C ARG A 402 -6.84 -15.40 -19.85
N LYS A 403 -7.78 -15.29 -18.92
CA LYS A 403 -9.03 -14.53 -19.10
C LYS A 403 -8.79 -13.03 -19.04
N SER A 404 -9.44 -12.28 -19.93
CA SER A 404 -9.46 -10.81 -19.89
C SER A 404 -10.75 -10.32 -20.53
N TYR A 405 -11.83 -10.20 -19.73
CA TYR A 405 -13.17 -10.03 -20.26
C TYR A 405 -13.80 -8.69 -19.89
N GLY A 406 -14.53 -8.12 -20.85
CA GLY A 406 -15.42 -6.97 -20.68
C GLY A 406 -14.72 -5.73 -20.14
N GLY A 407 -15.42 -5.00 -19.25
CA GLY A 407 -14.87 -3.80 -18.60
C GLY A 407 -13.61 -4.05 -17.77
N ALA A 408 -13.46 -5.24 -17.21
CA ALA A 408 -12.26 -5.60 -16.45
C ALA A 408 -11.01 -5.69 -17.33
N HIS A 409 -11.12 -6.12 -18.60
CA HIS A 409 -10.03 -6.03 -19.56
C HIS A 409 -9.53 -4.58 -19.71
N ILE A 410 -10.46 -3.63 -19.84
CA ILE A 410 -10.10 -2.22 -19.98
C ILE A 410 -9.40 -1.71 -18.73
N VAL A 411 -9.94 -2.00 -17.55
CA VAL A 411 -9.45 -1.50 -16.27
C VAL A 411 -8.07 -2.04 -15.90
N MET A 412 -7.73 -3.25 -16.35
CA MET A 412 -6.44 -3.89 -16.05
C MET A 412 -5.31 -3.48 -17.02
N SER A 413 -5.12 -2.18 -17.21
CA SER A 413 -4.00 -1.59 -17.98
C SER A 413 -3.93 -2.03 -19.45
N CYS A 414 -5.08 -2.03 -20.16
CA CYS A 414 -5.09 -2.30 -21.58
C CYS A 414 -4.43 -1.17 -22.39
N LYS A 415 -4.15 -1.45 -23.67
CA LYS A 415 -3.52 -0.49 -24.58
C LYS A 415 -4.35 0.78 -24.76
N GLN A 416 -5.68 0.67 -24.77
CA GLN A 416 -6.61 1.78 -25.00
C GLN A 416 -6.65 2.80 -23.86
N ILE A 417 -6.25 2.42 -22.65
CA ILE A 417 -6.10 3.34 -21.51
C ILE A 417 -4.62 3.66 -21.22
N ARG A 418 -3.83 3.81 -22.28
CA ARG A 418 -2.43 4.25 -22.21
C ARG A 418 -1.46 3.19 -21.67
N GLY A 419 -1.78 1.88 -21.77
CA GLY A 419 -0.80 0.81 -21.57
C GLY A 419 0.29 0.91 -22.65
N ASP A 420 1.57 0.92 -22.27
CA ASP A 420 2.68 1.14 -23.20
C ASP A 420 2.98 -0.10 -24.02
N ILE A 421 3.26 -1.21 -23.33
CA ILE A 421 3.55 -2.52 -23.95
C ILE A 421 2.58 -3.56 -23.40
N ASN A 422 1.86 -4.21 -24.29
CA ASN A 422 0.88 -5.24 -23.95
C ASN A 422 1.24 -6.56 -24.62
N TYR A 423 1.59 -7.57 -23.82
CA TYR A 423 1.84 -8.93 -24.26
C TYR A 423 0.67 -9.84 -23.93
N ALA A 424 0.55 -10.94 -24.64
CA ALA A 424 -0.36 -12.02 -24.29
C ALA A 424 0.36 -13.37 -24.36
N TRP A 425 -0.06 -14.31 -23.51
CA TRP A 425 0.31 -15.72 -23.69
C TRP A 425 -0.59 -16.37 -24.75
N PRO A 426 -0.19 -17.51 -25.36
CA PRO A 426 -1.06 -18.23 -26.30
C PRO A 426 -2.39 -18.67 -25.70
N SER A 427 -2.44 -18.87 -24.38
CA SER A 427 -3.64 -19.20 -23.59
C SER A 427 -4.57 -18.03 -23.30
N ALA A 428 -4.21 -16.80 -23.72
CA ALA A 428 -5.01 -15.61 -23.43
C ALA A 428 -6.33 -15.61 -24.19
N ASN A 429 -7.40 -15.25 -23.48
CA ASN A 429 -8.75 -15.07 -24.01
C ASN A 429 -9.16 -13.62 -23.78
N ILE A 430 -9.14 -12.79 -24.84
CA ILE A 430 -9.45 -11.36 -24.77
C ILE A 430 -10.76 -11.12 -25.52
N ALA A 431 -11.87 -10.92 -24.79
CA ALA A 431 -13.20 -10.82 -25.38
C ALA A 431 -14.15 -9.94 -24.54
N VAL A 432 -15.31 -9.63 -25.11
CA VAL A 432 -16.36 -8.91 -24.37
C VAL A 432 -16.86 -9.73 -23.19
N MET A 433 -16.99 -11.05 -23.38
CA MET A 433 -17.36 -12.01 -22.33
C MET A 433 -16.91 -13.42 -22.71
N GLY A 434 -16.95 -14.36 -21.77
CA GLY A 434 -16.69 -15.76 -22.05
C GLY A 434 -17.75 -16.38 -22.96
N ALA A 435 -17.38 -17.42 -23.72
CA ALA A 435 -18.21 -18.03 -24.74
C ALA A 435 -19.56 -18.53 -24.22
N ASP A 436 -19.61 -19.09 -23.00
CA ASP A 436 -20.88 -19.58 -22.41
C ASP A 436 -21.93 -18.46 -22.28
N GLY A 437 -21.52 -17.28 -21.80
CA GLY A 437 -22.40 -16.11 -21.70
C GLY A 437 -22.78 -15.56 -23.07
N ALA A 438 -21.82 -15.48 -23.98
CA ALA A 438 -22.04 -14.96 -25.31
C ALA A 438 -23.06 -15.81 -26.11
N VAL A 439 -22.94 -17.13 -26.06
CA VAL A 439 -23.88 -18.06 -26.73
C VAL A 439 -25.30 -17.92 -26.19
N GLN A 440 -25.46 -17.76 -24.88
CA GLN A 440 -26.80 -17.53 -24.30
C GLN A 440 -27.45 -16.23 -24.79
N ILE A 441 -26.67 -15.19 -25.02
CA ILE A 441 -27.17 -13.90 -25.52
C ILE A 441 -27.45 -13.96 -27.02
N LEU A 442 -26.49 -14.46 -27.80
CA LEU A 442 -26.56 -14.46 -29.27
C LEU A 442 -27.52 -15.52 -29.81
N HIS A 443 -27.53 -16.71 -29.24
CA HIS A 443 -28.25 -17.88 -29.71
C HIS A 443 -29.34 -18.40 -28.74
N GLY A 444 -29.61 -17.70 -27.63
CA GLY A 444 -30.52 -18.17 -26.59
C GLY A 444 -31.95 -18.44 -27.06
N LYS A 445 -32.44 -17.70 -28.07
CA LYS A 445 -33.75 -17.96 -28.68
C LYS A 445 -33.77 -19.22 -29.51
N GLU A 446 -32.74 -19.44 -30.33
CA GLU A 446 -32.52 -20.62 -31.16
C GLU A 446 -32.40 -21.88 -30.30
N LEU A 447 -31.57 -21.83 -29.26
CA LEU A 447 -31.35 -22.93 -28.32
C LEU A 447 -32.65 -23.29 -27.55
N LYS A 448 -33.47 -22.31 -27.18
CA LYS A 448 -34.76 -22.54 -26.49
C LYS A 448 -35.80 -23.17 -27.40
N ALA A 449 -35.70 -23.02 -28.72
CA ALA A 449 -36.63 -23.60 -29.68
C ALA A 449 -36.40 -25.09 -29.90
N ILE A 450 -35.22 -25.63 -29.52
CA ILE A 450 -34.89 -27.06 -29.62
C ILE A 450 -35.44 -27.77 -28.37
N GLU A 451 -36.37 -28.71 -28.61
CA GLU A 451 -37.01 -29.46 -27.52
C GLU A 451 -36.07 -30.56 -26.98
N ASP A 452 -35.31 -31.22 -27.87
CA ASP A 452 -34.38 -32.26 -27.49
C ASP A 452 -33.17 -31.72 -26.72
N PRO A 453 -32.93 -32.15 -25.47
CA PRO A 453 -31.82 -31.68 -24.65
C PRO A 453 -30.44 -32.02 -25.24
N GLU A 454 -30.28 -33.18 -25.91
CA GLU A 454 -29.00 -33.61 -26.51
C GLU A 454 -28.67 -32.75 -27.73
N GLU A 455 -29.63 -32.53 -28.61
CA GLU A 455 -29.48 -31.67 -29.79
C GLU A 455 -29.19 -30.24 -29.39
N ARG A 456 -29.88 -29.71 -28.35
CA ARG A 456 -29.64 -28.39 -27.79
C ARG A 456 -28.22 -28.25 -27.23
N ALA A 457 -27.76 -29.24 -26.48
CA ALA A 457 -26.40 -29.23 -25.90
C ALA A 457 -25.34 -29.27 -27.01
N LYS A 458 -25.56 -30.07 -28.07
CA LYS A 458 -24.66 -30.17 -29.22
C LYS A 458 -24.54 -28.84 -29.97
N LEU A 459 -25.68 -28.19 -30.27
CA LEU A 459 -25.67 -26.88 -30.92
C LEU A 459 -25.01 -25.80 -30.03
N ALA A 460 -25.28 -25.81 -28.72
CA ALA A 460 -24.67 -24.88 -27.80
C ALA A 460 -23.15 -25.01 -27.78
N GLU A 461 -22.61 -26.25 -27.79
CA GLU A 461 -21.17 -26.50 -27.83
C GLU A 461 -20.56 -26.09 -29.19
N GLU A 462 -21.26 -26.33 -30.30
CA GLU A 462 -20.84 -25.87 -31.63
C GLU A 462 -20.72 -24.35 -31.68
N LYS A 463 -21.74 -23.62 -31.20
CA LYS A 463 -21.75 -22.14 -31.14
C LYS A 463 -20.70 -21.59 -30.19
N LYS A 464 -20.40 -22.30 -29.11
CA LYS A 464 -19.34 -21.95 -28.16
C LYS A 464 -17.95 -22.07 -28.80
N ASN A 465 -17.71 -23.16 -29.55
CA ASN A 465 -16.47 -23.35 -30.27
C ASN A 465 -16.28 -22.29 -31.35
N GLU A 466 -17.35 -22.00 -32.14
CA GLU A 466 -17.35 -20.92 -33.12
C GLU A 466 -16.98 -19.56 -32.49
N TYR A 467 -17.58 -19.22 -31.33
CA TYR A 467 -17.28 -17.97 -30.62
C TYR A 467 -15.86 -17.92 -30.06
N ASN A 468 -15.36 -19.06 -29.55
CA ASN A 468 -13.99 -19.17 -29.04
C ASN A 468 -12.97 -18.96 -30.18
N ASP A 469 -13.18 -19.58 -31.31
CA ASP A 469 -12.27 -19.47 -32.48
C ASP A 469 -12.27 -18.05 -33.05
N LEU A 470 -13.41 -17.37 -33.03
CA LEU A 470 -13.51 -16.00 -33.53
C LEU A 470 -12.98 -14.95 -32.56
N PHE A 471 -13.23 -15.08 -31.27
CA PHE A 471 -13.05 -13.97 -30.32
C PHE A 471 -12.24 -14.31 -29.05
N CYS A 472 -12.31 -15.54 -28.53
CA CYS A 472 -11.65 -15.89 -27.27
C CYS A 472 -10.22 -16.40 -27.48
N ASN A 473 -9.40 -15.62 -28.18
CA ASN A 473 -8.00 -15.95 -28.44
C ASN A 473 -7.16 -14.66 -28.54
N PRO A 474 -5.84 -14.72 -28.38
CA PRO A 474 -5.00 -13.52 -28.44
C PRO A 474 -4.78 -13.00 -29.85
N TYR A 475 -4.94 -13.85 -30.89
CA TYR A 475 -4.61 -13.50 -32.27
C TYR A 475 -5.56 -12.45 -32.85
N GLN A 476 -6.81 -12.43 -32.42
CA GLN A 476 -7.77 -11.41 -32.85
C GLN A 476 -7.38 -10.03 -32.31
N ALA A 477 -6.98 -9.96 -31.03
CA ALA A 477 -6.49 -8.71 -30.42
C ALA A 477 -5.16 -8.24 -31.07
N ALA A 478 -4.27 -9.19 -31.38
CA ALA A 478 -3.01 -8.90 -32.09
C ALA A 478 -3.26 -8.36 -33.51
N LYS A 479 -4.18 -8.98 -34.25
CA LYS A 479 -4.58 -8.53 -35.60
C LYS A 479 -5.09 -7.09 -35.62
N MET A 480 -5.74 -6.67 -34.53
CA MET A 480 -6.26 -5.31 -34.39
C MET A 480 -5.23 -4.32 -33.79
N GLY A 481 -4.02 -4.78 -33.44
CA GLY A 481 -2.98 -3.95 -32.84
C GLY A 481 -3.25 -3.61 -31.37
N TYR A 482 -4.08 -4.37 -30.67
CA TYR A 482 -4.40 -4.15 -29.25
C TYR A 482 -3.44 -4.85 -28.30
N ILE A 483 -2.62 -5.76 -28.78
CA ILE A 483 -1.45 -6.32 -28.11
C ILE A 483 -0.24 -6.23 -29.05
N ASP A 484 0.95 -6.04 -28.46
CA ASP A 484 2.19 -5.82 -29.20
C ASP A 484 2.82 -7.13 -29.66
N ASP A 485 2.66 -8.20 -28.86
CA ASP A 485 3.15 -9.53 -29.24
C ASP A 485 2.46 -10.65 -28.42
N ILE A 486 2.46 -11.85 -28.99
CA ILE A 486 2.09 -13.10 -28.30
C ILE A 486 3.39 -13.80 -27.97
N ILE A 487 3.66 -13.98 -26.67
CA ILE A 487 4.94 -14.46 -26.16
C ILE A 487 4.84 -15.86 -25.57
N GLU A 488 5.90 -16.66 -25.71
CA GLU A 488 6.04 -17.91 -24.93
C GLU A 488 6.06 -17.61 -23.44
N PRO A 489 5.25 -18.29 -22.62
CA PRO A 489 5.17 -18.02 -21.17
C PRO A 489 6.54 -18.06 -20.47
N ARG A 490 7.40 -19.03 -20.78
CA ARG A 490 8.74 -19.15 -20.19
C ARG A 490 9.64 -17.94 -20.39
N ASN A 491 9.40 -17.14 -21.43
CA ASN A 491 10.19 -15.96 -21.79
C ASN A 491 9.65 -14.67 -21.15
N THR A 492 8.63 -14.72 -20.31
CA THR A 492 7.94 -13.54 -19.77
C THR A 492 8.90 -12.61 -19.05
N ARG A 493 9.80 -13.13 -18.17
CA ARG A 493 10.81 -12.32 -17.50
C ARG A 493 11.64 -11.49 -18.50
N PHE A 494 12.25 -12.14 -19.46
CA PHE A 494 13.08 -11.49 -20.46
C PHE A 494 12.31 -10.40 -21.23
N ARG A 495 11.10 -10.72 -21.68
CA ARG A 495 10.27 -9.81 -22.47
C ARG A 495 9.83 -8.59 -21.67
N VAL A 496 9.45 -8.77 -20.40
CA VAL A 496 9.06 -7.66 -19.51
C VAL A 496 10.24 -6.76 -19.19
N ILE A 497 11.42 -7.33 -18.85
CA ILE A 497 12.63 -6.53 -18.59
C ILE A 497 13.00 -5.70 -19.82
N ARG A 498 13.01 -6.30 -21.01
CA ARG A 498 13.31 -5.58 -22.26
C ARG A 498 12.32 -4.44 -22.54
N ALA A 499 11.03 -4.66 -22.26
CA ALA A 499 10.01 -3.63 -22.39
C ALA A 499 10.25 -2.47 -21.40
N LEU A 500 10.59 -2.77 -20.15
CA LEU A 500 10.91 -1.78 -19.13
C LEU A 500 12.17 -0.99 -19.50
N GLU A 501 13.20 -1.62 -20.03
CA GLU A 501 14.42 -0.97 -20.53
C GLU A 501 14.11 -0.01 -21.69
N GLN A 502 13.28 -0.47 -22.66
CA GLN A 502 12.84 0.35 -23.78
C GLN A 502 12.08 1.60 -23.30
N LEU A 503 11.30 1.48 -22.23
CA LEU A 503 10.48 2.54 -21.67
C LEU A 503 11.20 3.39 -20.61
N ALA A 504 12.46 3.11 -20.28
CA ALA A 504 13.20 3.81 -19.23
C ALA A 504 13.28 5.34 -19.44
N GLY A 505 13.29 5.77 -20.68
CA GLY A 505 13.28 7.20 -21.03
C GLY A 505 11.89 7.79 -21.26
N LYS A 506 10.81 7.07 -20.94
CA LYS A 506 9.44 7.53 -21.15
C LYS A 506 9.18 8.85 -20.42
N LYS A 507 8.71 9.86 -21.17
CA LYS A 507 8.20 11.13 -20.64
C LYS A 507 6.80 11.34 -21.17
N GLN A 508 5.84 11.45 -20.29
CA GLN A 508 4.45 11.66 -20.63
C GLN A 508 3.88 12.76 -19.75
N THR A 509 3.30 13.79 -20.38
CA THR A 509 2.63 14.88 -19.69
C THR A 509 1.13 14.69 -19.70
N LEU A 510 0.47 15.21 -18.68
CA LEU A 510 -0.97 15.33 -18.59
C LEU A 510 -1.41 16.76 -18.92
N PRO A 511 -2.67 16.98 -19.35
CA PRO A 511 -3.22 18.32 -19.44
C PRO A 511 -3.06 19.06 -18.11
N ALA A 512 -2.73 20.35 -18.17
CA ALA A 512 -2.59 21.19 -16.97
C ALA A 512 -3.91 21.29 -16.21
N LYS A 513 -3.86 21.06 -14.90
CA LYS A 513 -5.02 21.11 -14.00
C LYS A 513 -4.58 21.53 -12.59
N LYS A 514 -5.47 22.08 -11.77
CA LYS A 514 -5.17 22.35 -10.36
C LYS A 514 -4.87 21.07 -9.59
N HIS A 515 -5.73 20.08 -9.74
CA HIS A 515 -5.66 18.73 -9.25
C HIS A 515 -6.63 17.87 -10.08
N ASP A 516 -6.53 16.58 -9.97
CA ASP A 516 -7.51 15.66 -10.55
C ASP A 516 -8.86 15.73 -9.79
N ASN A 517 -9.93 15.29 -10.46
CA ASN A 517 -11.23 15.06 -9.85
C ASN A 517 -11.54 13.56 -9.89
N LEU A 518 -10.76 12.83 -9.11
CA LEU A 518 -10.90 11.38 -8.94
C LEU A 518 -12.28 11.05 -8.37
N PRO A 519 -12.98 10.01 -8.83
CA PRO A 519 -14.21 9.53 -8.20
C PRO A 519 -13.90 8.94 -6.81
N LEU A 520 -14.05 9.76 -5.75
CA LEU A 520 -13.69 9.44 -4.36
C LEU A 520 -14.67 8.44 -3.72
#